data_ddfd48d81995464451a864d82d471d4a
#
_entry.id   ddfd48d81995464451a864d82d471d4a
#
_cell.length_a   1.000
_cell.length_b   1.000
_cell.length_c   1.000
_cell.angle_alpha   90.00
_cell.angle_beta   90.00
_cell.angle_gamma   90.00
#
_symmetry.space_group_name_H-M   'P 1'
#
loop_
_entity.id
_entity.type
_entity.pdbx_description
1 polymer ?
#
loop_
_entity_poly.entity_id
_entity_poly.type
_entity_poly.pdbx_seq_one_letter_code
_entity_poly.pdbx_strand_id
1 'polypeptide(L)'
;MTLVKYRRPHISRSFDSMLDSLFEDFNRSNMYSNVWRPAMNVQEFEKSFELSFSLPGFDKDDMNVSVKNGTLTLKAQKEEKKEDEGVKYWTREIAHGSYERHIDLPENVNADKIAAEYKSGILTLSIPKTKEALPKEIAVTVK
;
A
#
# COMPACT_ATOMS: atom_id res chain seq x y z
N MET A 1 34.69 -22.38 26.10
CA MET A 1 33.68 -21.31 25.91
C MET A 1 33.13 -21.42 24.51
N THR A 2 31.91 -21.94 24.33
CA THR A 2 31.33 -22.18 23.03
C THR A 2 30.41 -21.00 22.68
N LEU A 3 30.76 -20.19 21.67
CA LEU A 3 29.97 -19.09 21.19
C LEU A 3 28.74 -19.67 20.42
N VAL A 4 27.57 -19.63 21.01
CA VAL A 4 26.31 -19.96 20.33
C VAL A 4 25.92 -18.76 19.50
N LYS A 5 26.05 -18.90 18.18
CA LYS A 5 25.60 -17.90 17.20
C LYS A 5 24.07 -17.94 17.14
N TYR A 6 23.40 -17.03 17.82
CA TYR A 6 21.95 -16.88 17.75
C TYR A 6 21.57 -16.39 16.35
N ARG A 7 21.06 -17.28 15.50
CA ARG A 7 20.37 -16.89 14.27
C ARG A 7 18.98 -16.42 14.68
N ARG A 8 18.72 -15.13 14.50
CA ARG A 8 17.34 -14.63 14.58
C ARG A 8 16.50 -15.46 13.59
N PRO A 9 15.36 -16.04 14.02
CA PRO A 9 14.47 -16.69 13.08
C PRO A 9 14.10 -15.67 12.00
N HIS A 10 14.05 -16.10 10.75
CA HIS A 10 13.45 -15.33 9.67
C HIS A 10 12.02 -15.03 10.13
N ILE A 11 11.76 -13.75 10.44
CA ILE A 11 10.41 -13.27 10.68
C ILE A 11 9.73 -13.44 9.34
N SER A 12 8.84 -14.42 9.22
CA SER A 12 7.93 -14.52 8.09
C SER A 12 7.24 -13.16 7.97
N ARG A 13 7.23 -12.59 6.77
CA ARG A 13 6.53 -11.33 6.50
C ARG A 13 5.05 -11.56 6.82
N SER A 14 4.68 -11.24 8.03
CA SER A 14 3.31 -11.30 8.53
C SER A 14 2.60 -9.98 8.25
N PHE A 15 1.29 -9.96 8.39
CA PHE A 15 0.51 -8.72 8.31
C PHE A 15 1.03 -7.66 9.29
N ASP A 16 1.43 -8.08 10.50
CA ASP A 16 2.02 -7.18 11.51
C ASP A 16 3.29 -6.50 10.99
N SER A 17 4.18 -7.22 10.30
CA SER A 17 5.39 -6.61 9.73
C SER A 17 5.09 -5.65 8.57
N MET A 18 4.01 -5.89 7.83
CA MET A 18 3.51 -4.94 6.83
C MET A 18 3.02 -3.67 7.50
N LEU A 19 2.23 -3.79 8.57
CA LEU A 19 1.76 -2.64 9.34
C LEU A 19 2.93 -1.85 9.96
N ASP A 20 3.91 -2.53 10.53
CA ASP A 20 5.10 -1.88 11.09
C ASP A 20 5.86 -1.07 10.04
N SER A 21 6.04 -1.60 8.84
CA SER A 21 6.69 -0.87 7.74
C SER A 21 5.89 0.36 7.31
N LEU A 22 4.56 0.29 7.33
CA LEU A 22 3.68 1.42 7.04
C LEU A 22 3.77 2.51 8.12
N PHE A 23 3.87 2.12 9.39
CA PHE A 23 4.03 3.06 10.51
C PHE A 23 5.42 3.68 10.56
N GLU A 24 6.47 2.94 10.23
CA GLU A 24 7.83 3.50 10.11
C GLU A 24 7.90 4.56 9.01
N ASP A 25 7.26 4.30 7.88
CA ASP A 25 7.21 5.22 6.75
C ASP A 25 6.41 6.49 7.10
N PHE A 26 5.35 6.36 7.90
CA PHE A 26 4.58 7.49 8.43
C PHE A 26 5.40 8.33 9.43
N ASN A 27 6.17 7.70 10.32
CA ASN A 27 7.00 8.40 11.32
C ASN A 27 8.21 9.11 10.70
N ARG A 28 8.88 8.48 9.73
CA ARG A 28 10.03 9.09 9.03
C ARG A 28 9.68 10.33 8.27
N SER A 29 8.46 10.43 7.77
CA SER A 29 8.03 11.53 6.90
C SER A 29 7.61 12.79 7.62
N ASN A 30 7.28 12.70 8.89
CA ASN A 30 6.85 13.89 9.64
C ASN A 30 7.99 14.87 9.94
N MET A 31 9.24 14.49 9.70
CA MET A 31 10.36 15.32 10.13
C MET A 31 10.96 16.27 9.08
N TYR A 32 10.87 15.97 7.77
CA TYR A 32 11.68 16.77 6.80
C TYR A 32 11.17 16.91 5.36
N SER A 33 9.93 16.56 5.00
CA SER A 33 9.53 16.77 3.61
C SER A 33 8.09 17.25 3.41
N ASN A 34 7.95 18.36 2.68
CA ASN A 34 6.70 18.84 2.07
C ASN A 34 6.21 17.92 0.94
N VAL A 35 6.44 16.60 1.04
CA VAL A 35 5.96 15.65 0.03
C VAL A 35 4.51 15.35 0.34
N TRP A 36 3.63 15.72 -0.57
CA TRP A 36 2.23 15.34 -0.51
C TRP A 36 2.08 13.81 -0.46
N ARG A 37 1.30 13.34 0.50
CA ARG A 37 1.02 11.92 0.69
C ARG A 37 -0.48 11.69 0.71
N PRO A 38 -1.00 10.89 -0.22
CA PRO A 38 -2.39 10.48 -0.18
C PRO A 38 -2.71 9.72 1.11
N ALA A 39 -3.87 10.03 1.67
CA ALA A 39 -4.40 9.22 2.77
C ALA A 39 -4.63 7.78 2.29
N MET A 40 -4.35 6.81 3.16
CA MET A 40 -4.48 5.38 2.87
C MET A 40 -5.21 4.68 4.01
N ASN A 41 -6.10 3.77 3.65
CA ASN A 41 -6.70 2.81 4.57
C ASN A 41 -6.21 1.40 4.21
N VAL A 42 -6.00 0.58 5.23
CA VAL A 42 -5.73 -0.85 5.12
C VAL A 42 -6.80 -1.60 5.87
N GLN A 43 -7.46 -2.53 5.22
CA GLN A 43 -8.50 -3.37 5.80
C GLN A 43 -8.18 -4.84 5.56
N GLU A 44 -8.37 -5.66 6.57
CA GLU A 44 -8.26 -7.11 6.46
C GLU A 44 -9.63 -7.75 6.50
N PHE A 45 -9.92 -8.53 5.47
CA PHE A 45 -11.10 -9.40 5.39
C PHE A 45 -10.68 -10.86 5.58
N GLU A 46 -11.64 -11.74 5.75
CA GLU A 46 -11.37 -13.18 5.89
C GLU A 46 -10.54 -13.74 4.72
N LYS A 47 -10.85 -13.32 3.49
CA LYS A 47 -10.25 -13.88 2.25
C LYS A 47 -9.31 -12.93 1.52
N SER A 48 -9.19 -11.67 1.95
CA SER A 48 -8.40 -10.66 1.24
C SER A 48 -7.94 -9.55 2.18
N PHE A 49 -6.94 -8.79 1.73
CA PHE A 49 -6.67 -7.46 2.22
C PHE A 49 -7.18 -6.43 1.22
N GLU A 50 -7.54 -5.26 1.69
CA GLU A 50 -7.93 -4.13 0.86
C GLU A 50 -7.14 -2.89 1.26
N LEU A 51 -6.52 -2.27 0.26
CA LEU A 51 -5.79 -1.02 0.39
C LEU A 51 -6.56 0.05 -0.37
N SER A 52 -6.96 1.13 0.28
CA SER A 52 -7.64 2.25 -0.36
C SER A 52 -6.80 3.51 -0.26
N PHE A 53 -6.58 4.19 -1.39
CA PHE A 53 -5.80 5.42 -1.48
C PHE A 53 -6.68 6.57 -1.95
N SER A 54 -6.60 7.71 -1.25
CA SER A 54 -7.27 8.94 -1.66
C SER A 54 -6.43 9.71 -2.67
N LEU A 55 -6.82 9.64 -3.95
CA LEU A 55 -6.11 10.24 -5.09
C LEU A 55 -7.06 11.17 -5.89
N PRO A 56 -7.68 12.17 -5.26
CA PRO A 56 -8.60 13.06 -5.96
C PRO A 56 -7.87 13.84 -7.04
N GLY A 57 -8.53 14.01 -8.18
CA GLY A 57 -7.99 14.79 -9.29
C GLY A 57 -6.98 14.07 -10.18
N PHE A 58 -6.68 12.79 -9.93
CA PHE A 58 -5.92 11.94 -10.85
C PHE A 58 -6.85 11.25 -11.84
N ASP A 59 -6.36 10.98 -13.03
CA ASP A 59 -7.00 10.11 -14.00
C ASP A 59 -6.40 8.69 -13.89
N LYS A 60 -7.07 7.70 -14.48
CA LYS A 60 -6.59 6.30 -14.43
C LYS A 60 -5.21 6.14 -15.04
N ASP A 61 -4.93 6.90 -16.10
CA ASP A 61 -3.68 6.87 -16.84
C ASP A 61 -2.52 7.53 -16.08
N ASP A 62 -2.84 8.34 -15.07
CA ASP A 62 -1.84 8.96 -14.19
C ASP A 62 -1.29 7.99 -13.13
N MET A 63 -1.86 6.79 -13.03
CA MET A 63 -1.54 5.84 -11.98
C MET A 63 -0.97 4.53 -12.53
N ASN A 64 0.04 4.01 -11.84
CA ASN A 64 0.62 2.71 -12.12
C ASN A 64 0.77 1.91 -10.82
N VAL A 65 0.27 0.68 -10.83
CA VAL A 65 0.42 -0.28 -9.73
C VAL A 65 1.19 -1.47 -10.25
N SER A 66 2.28 -1.83 -9.57
CA SER A 66 3.09 -2.99 -9.92
C SER A 66 3.51 -3.77 -8.68
N VAL A 67 3.76 -5.07 -8.84
CA VAL A 67 4.30 -5.92 -7.78
C VAL A 67 5.58 -6.56 -8.26
N LYS A 68 6.64 -6.42 -7.47
CA LYS A 68 7.93 -7.03 -7.75
C LYS A 68 8.57 -7.51 -6.43
N ASN A 69 9.00 -8.75 -6.42
CA ASN A 69 9.69 -9.36 -5.26
C ASN A 69 8.91 -9.21 -3.94
N GLY A 70 7.57 -9.36 -3.98
CA GLY A 70 6.73 -9.20 -2.80
C GLY A 70 6.49 -7.76 -2.35
N THR A 71 6.96 -6.76 -3.11
CA THR A 71 6.70 -5.35 -2.84
C THR A 71 5.73 -4.79 -3.87
N LEU A 72 4.61 -4.26 -3.41
CA LEU A 72 3.67 -3.50 -4.22
C LEU A 72 4.15 -2.07 -4.31
N THR A 73 4.24 -1.54 -5.52
CA THR A 73 4.60 -0.16 -5.79
C THR A 73 3.43 0.55 -6.44
N LEU A 74 2.94 1.60 -5.80
CA LEU A 74 1.98 2.54 -6.36
C LEU A 74 2.71 3.81 -6.78
N LYS A 75 2.61 4.16 -8.05
CA LYS A 75 3.05 5.44 -8.60
C LYS A 75 1.85 6.20 -9.11
N ALA A 76 1.73 7.46 -8.75
CA ALA A 76 0.76 8.37 -9.32
C ALA A 76 1.48 9.67 -9.69
N GLN A 77 1.35 10.10 -10.93
CA GLN A 77 2.01 11.30 -11.44
C GLN A 77 1.01 12.11 -12.24
N LYS A 78 0.82 13.34 -11.83
CA LYS A 78 0.04 14.31 -12.58
C LYS A 78 0.93 15.44 -13.00
N GLU A 79 1.01 15.69 -14.30
CA GLU A 79 1.74 16.84 -14.82
C GLU A 79 1.08 18.14 -14.34
N GLU A 80 1.88 19.05 -13.85
CA GLU A 80 1.44 20.40 -13.56
C GLU A 80 1.06 21.05 -14.89
N LYS A 81 -0.22 21.43 -15.02
CA LYS A 81 -0.60 22.29 -16.16
C LYS A 81 0.21 23.56 -16.06
N LYS A 82 0.83 23.93 -17.19
CA LYS A 82 1.51 25.23 -17.31
C LYS A 82 0.53 26.32 -16.84
N GLU A 83 1.01 27.18 -15.96
CA GLU A 83 0.22 28.30 -15.51
C GLU A 83 -0.23 29.10 -16.72
N ASP A 84 -1.54 29.34 -16.83
CA ASP A 84 -2.07 30.22 -17.87
C ASP A 84 -1.55 31.64 -17.62
N GLU A 85 -0.94 32.25 -18.63
CA GLU A 85 -0.46 33.62 -18.56
C GLU A 85 -1.62 34.54 -18.15
N GLY A 86 -1.46 35.23 -17.01
CA GLY A 86 -2.47 36.16 -16.50
C GLY A 86 -3.32 35.65 -15.34
N VAL A 87 -3.17 34.41 -14.91
CA VAL A 87 -3.85 33.88 -13.70
C VAL A 87 -3.05 34.23 -12.46
N LYS A 88 -3.70 34.87 -11.48
CA LYS A 88 -3.14 35.18 -10.16
C LYS A 88 -3.81 34.29 -9.10
N TYR A 89 -3.05 33.37 -8.51
CA TYR A 89 -3.53 32.59 -7.37
C TYR A 89 -3.45 33.41 -6.08
N TRP A 90 -4.56 33.50 -5.36
CA TRP A 90 -4.60 34.08 -4.02
C TRP A 90 -4.25 33.02 -2.96
N THR A 91 -4.64 31.77 -3.20
CA THR A 91 -4.33 30.60 -2.37
C THR A 91 -4.28 29.38 -3.28
N ARG A 92 -3.28 28.50 -3.07
CA ARG A 92 -3.13 27.25 -3.79
C ARG A 92 -2.73 26.16 -2.78
N GLU A 93 -3.71 25.41 -2.31
CA GLU A 93 -3.52 24.35 -1.31
C GLU A 93 -3.58 22.95 -1.94
N ILE A 94 -4.18 22.81 -3.13
CA ILE A 94 -4.25 21.52 -3.82
C ILE A 94 -2.87 21.23 -4.39
N ALA A 95 -2.23 20.18 -3.84
CA ALA A 95 -0.95 19.72 -4.31
C ALA A 95 -1.10 18.92 -5.60
N HIS A 96 -0.27 19.25 -6.57
CA HIS A 96 -0.06 18.47 -7.79
C HIS A 96 1.37 17.92 -7.74
N GLY A 97 1.63 16.82 -8.43
CA GLY A 97 2.98 16.27 -8.51
C GLY A 97 3.00 14.75 -8.61
N SER A 98 4.13 14.17 -8.26
CA SER A 98 4.33 12.73 -8.27
C SER A 98 4.27 12.16 -6.86
N TYR A 99 3.66 10.99 -6.77
CA TYR A 99 3.59 10.18 -5.57
C TYR A 99 4.08 8.77 -5.87
N GLU A 100 4.94 8.26 -5.01
CA GLU A 100 5.41 6.88 -5.08
C GLU A 100 5.37 6.27 -3.69
N ARG A 101 4.79 5.08 -3.59
CA ARG A 101 4.73 4.32 -2.35
C ARG A 101 5.06 2.87 -2.57
N HIS A 102 5.88 2.32 -1.67
CA HIS A 102 6.22 0.92 -1.63
C HIS A 102 5.56 0.27 -0.42
N ILE A 103 4.94 -0.88 -0.62
CA ILE A 103 4.24 -1.63 0.42
C ILE A 103 4.68 -3.07 0.31
N ASP A 104 5.34 -3.58 1.35
CA ASP A 104 5.73 -4.97 1.41
C ASP A 104 4.51 -5.85 1.68
N LEU A 105 4.24 -6.75 0.75
CA LEU A 105 3.11 -7.67 0.86
C LEU A 105 3.45 -8.83 1.78
N PRO A 106 2.48 -9.32 2.59
CA PRO A 106 2.65 -10.55 3.37
C PRO A 106 2.86 -11.75 2.44
N GLU A 107 3.54 -12.79 2.93
CA GLU A 107 3.79 -14.03 2.14
C GLU A 107 2.51 -14.82 1.84
N ASN A 108 1.45 -14.59 2.62
CA ASN A 108 0.18 -15.29 2.52
C ASN A 108 -0.83 -14.67 1.55
N VAL A 109 -0.36 -13.91 0.58
CA VAL A 109 -1.22 -13.29 -0.46
C VAL A 109 -0.89 -13.79 -1.86
N ASN A 110 -1.89 -13.76 -2.74
CA ASN A 110 -1.73 -14.09 -4.14
C ASN A 110 -1.52 -12.80 -4.96
N ALA A 111 -0.26 -12.45 -5.19
CA ALA A 111 0.10 -11.24 -5.91
C ALA A 111 -0.39 -11.20 -7.37
N ASP A 112 -0.55 -12.38 -8.01
CA ASP A 112 -0.98 -12.46 -9.41
C ASP A 112 -2.48 -12.16 -9.59
N LYS A 113 -3.23 -12.15 -8.48
CA LYS A 113 -4.69 -11.93 -8.48
C LYS A 113 -5.10 -10.61 -7.85
N ILE A 114 -4.17 -9.68 -7.71
CA ILE A 114 -4.48 -8.34 -7.22
C ILE A 114 -5.38 -7.64 -8.25
N ALA A 115 -6.50 -7.11 -7.77
CA ALA A 115 -7.42 -6.30 -8.57
C ALA A 115 -7.35 -4.85 -8.11
N ALA A 116 -7.41 -3.93 -9.07
CA ALA A 116 -7.41 -2.50 -8.82
C ALA A 116 -8.68 -1.87 -9.38
N GLU A 117 -9.36 -1.06 -8.60
CA GLU A 117 -10.50 -0.26 -9.00
C GLU A 117 -10.29 1.20 -8.62
N TYR A 118 -10.50 2.11 -9.57
CA TYR A 118 -10.47 3.54 -9.29
C TYR A 118 -11.83 4.17 -9.54
N LYS A 119 -12.39 4.74 -8.49
CA LYS A 119 -13.72 5.36 -8.52
C LYS A 119 -13.79 6.56 -7.57
N SER A 120 -14.35 7.66 -8.06
CA SER A 120 -14.59 8.87 -7.26
C SER A 120 -13.37 9.39 -6.50
N GLY A 121 -12.18 9.29 -7.09
CA GLY A 121 -10.94 9.73 -6.47
C GLY A 121 -10.34 8.75 -5.46
N ILE A 122 -10.89 7.55 -5.33
CA ILE A 122 -10.35 6.49 -4.48
C ILE A 122 -9.84 5.34 -5.35
N LEU A 123 -8.57 5.00 -5.19
CA LEU A 123 -7.98 3.78 -5.74
C LEU A 123 -8.07 2.68 -4.68
N THR A 124 -8.78 1.63 -5.00
CA THR A 124 -8.93 0.44 -4.13
C THR A 124 -8.21 -0.74 -4.74
N LEU A 125 -7.31 -1.35 -3.98
CA LEU A 125 -6.56 -2.56 -4.35
C LEU A 125 -7.06 -3.72 -3.49
N SER A 126 -7.62 -4.75 -4.13
CA SER A 126 -8.02 -5.99 -3.47
C SER A 126 -6.93 -7.04 -3.66
N ILE A 127 -6.41 -7.55 -2.56
CA ILE A 127 -5.27 -8.47 -2.49
C ILE A 127 -5.75 -9.79 -1.87
N PRO A 128 -6.05 -10.82 -2.67
CA PRO A 128 -6.56 -12.08 -2.14
C PRO A 128 -5.49 -12.83 -1.35
N LYS A 129 -5.91 -13.49 -0.27
CA LYS A 129 -5.08 -14.40 0.51
C LYS A 129 -4.88 -15.73 -0.26
N THR A 130 -3.76 -16.40 -0.02
CA THR A 130 -3.54 -17.76 -0.54
C THR A 130 -4.51 -18.75 0.12
N LYS A 131 -4.77 -19.88 -0.54
CA LYS A 131 -5.66 -20.91 0.02
C LYS A 131 -5.19 -21.49 1.34
N GLU A 132 -3.88 -21.50 1.56
CA GLU A 132 -3.24 -21.98 2.80
C GLU A 132 -3.43 -21.03 3.98
N ALA A 133 -3.67 -19.76 3.68
CA ALA A 133 -3.90 -18.70 4.66
C ALA A 133 -5.37 -18.56 5.09
N LEU A 134 -6.29 -19.27 4.42
CA LEU A 134 -7.69 -19.25 4.79
C LEU A 134 -7.92 -20.14 6.03
N PRO A 135 -8.82 -19.76 6.96
CA PRO A 135 -9.20 -20.60 8.08
C PRO A 135 -9.67 -21.95 7.59
N LYS A 136 -9.03 -23.03 8.07
CA LYS A 136 -9.51 -24.40 7.81
C LYS A 136 -10.55 -24.76 8.85
N GLU A 137 -11.79 -24.98 8.45
CA GLU A 137 -12.78 -25.63 9.31
C GLU A 137 -12.35 -27.10 9.55
N ILE A 138 -12.01 -27.41 10.79
CA ILE A 138 -11.72 -28.78 11.21
C ILE A 138 -12.99 -29.32 11.89
N ALA A 139 -13.72 -30.17 11.21
CA ALA A 139 -14.83 -30.89 11.83
C ALA A 139 -14.26 -31.93 12.81
N VAL A 140 -14.46 -31.71 14.11
CA VAL A 140 -14.11 -32.68 15.15
C VAL A 140 -15.29 -33.63 15.34
N THR A 141 -15.13 -34.87 14.93
CA THR A 141 -16.12 -35.93 15.21
C THR A 141 -15.89 -36.42 16.62
N VAL A 142 -16.86 -36.14 17.52
CA VAL A 142 -16.87 -36.70 18.87
C VAL A 142 -17.37 -38.15 18.77
N LYS A 143 -16.52 -39.09 19.20
CA LYS A 143 -16.89 -40.51 19.37
C LYS A 143 -17.53 -40.72 20.74
#